data_fbfafb9c623c3a0898337542af5b6a06
#
_entry.id   fbfafb9c623c3a0898337542af5b6a06
#
_cell.length_a   1.000
_cell.length_b   1.000
_cell.length_c   1.000
_cell.angle_alpha   90.00
_cell.angle_beta   90.00
_cell.angle_gamma   90.00
#
_symmetry.space_group_name_H-M   'P 1'
#
loop_
_entity.id
_entity.type
_entity.pdbx_description
1 polymer ?
#
loop_
_entity_poly.entity_id
_entity_poly.type
_entity_poly.pdbx_seq_one_letter_code
_entity_poly.pdbx_strand_id
1 'polypeptide(L)'
;SDTESIDGVELPSYRGDMINAMDFTAKDRIPDPKRLLRVYEQSAATLNLLRAFAQGGLADLGKVHSWVVEFLDGTPQAERFAELAGRITESLDFMRACGITPETARPLAETELYTSHEALLLNYEEALTRRDTITDEKDWYATSAHMVWIGDRTRQPDGAHVEYMRGIGNPIGLKCGPSLDPDELVRLIETLNPDNEP
;
A
#
# COMPACT_ATOMS: atom_id res chain seq x y z
N SER A 1 11.91 10.17 16.10
CA SER A 1 13.19 10.25 16.80
C SER A 1 14.27 9.58 15.99
N ASP A 2 15.46 10.16 15.94
CA ASP A 2 16.61 9.56 15.25
C ASP A 2 17.31 8.52 16.13
N THR A 3 17.05 8.55 17.43
CA THR A 3 17.61 7.65 18.43
C THR A 3 16.51 7.07 19.33
N GLU A 4 16.77 5.89 19.88
CA GLU A 4 16.02 5.21 20.95
C GLU A 4 16.92 5.02 22.16
N SER A 5 16.37 5.13 23.37
CA SER A 5 17.10 4.92 24.62
C SER A 5 16.40 3.85 25.45
N ILE A 6 17.15 2.81 25.84
CA ILE A 6 16.72 1.75 26.75
C ILE A 6 17.77 1.58 27.84
N ASP A 7 17.38 1.66 29.10
CA ASP A 7 18.23 1.49 30.29
C ASP A 7 19.49 2.40 30.27
N GLY A 8 19.34 3.61 29.74
CA GLY A 8 20.44 4.60 29.68
C GLY A 8 21.42 4.40 28.52
N VAL A 9 21.20 3.39 27.68
CA VAL A 9 21.94 3.18 26.43
C VAL A 9 21.16 3.84 25.30
N GLU A 10 21.83 4.71 24.52
CA GLU A 10 21.25 5.39 23.36
C GLU A 10 21.83 4.79 22.07
N LEU A 11 20.93 4.33 21.17
CA LEU A 11 21.28 3.78 19.85
C LEU A 11 20.41 4.42 18.76
N PRO A 12 20.85 4.36 17.48
CA PRO A 12 20.03 4.76 16.37
C PRO A 12 18.69 4.01 16.40
N SER A 13 17.60 4.69 16.05
CA SER A 13 16.27 4.08 15.99
C SER A 13 16.19 2.95 14.96
N TYR A 14 15.34 1.97 15.23
CA TYR A 14 14.91 1.04 14.21
C TYR A 14 14.11 1.78 13.14
N ARG A 15 14.52 1.66 11.89
CA ARG A 15 13.95 2.39 10.75
C ARG A 15 13.24 1.48 9.74
N GLY A 16 13.06 0.23 10.07
CA GLY A 16 12.49 -0.80 9.22
C GLY A 16 13.52 -1.80 8.70
N ASP A 17 13.08 -3.02 8.41
CA ASP A 17 13.95 -4.13 7.99
C ASP A 17 14.75 -3.85 6.72
N MET A 18 14.29 -2.91 5.89
CA MET A 18 15.02 -2.49 4.70
C MET A 18 16.26 -1.65 5.02
N ILE A 19 16.38 -1.11 6.24
CA ILE A 19 17.48 -0.22 6.65
C ILE A 19 18.38 -0.89 7.67
N ASN A 20 17.82 -1.33 8.82
CA ASN A 20 18.57 -1.90 9.93
C ASN A 20 17.77 -3.00 10.63
N ALA A 21 18.39 -3.72 11.57
CA ALA A 21 17.71 -4.77 12.32
C ALA A 21 16.96 -4.24 13.54
N MET A 22 15.96 -4.99 14.00
CA MET A 22 15.07 -4.60 15.10
C MET A 22 15.76 -4.72 16.48
N ASP A 23 16.72 -5.63 16.62
CA ASP A 23 17.36 -5.87 17.91
C ASP A 23 18.10 -4.61 18.42
N PHE A 24 17.96 -4.33 19.72
CA PHE A 24 18.57 -3.17 20.35
C PHE A 24 20.05 -3.41 20.66
N THR A 25 20.88 -3.55 19.61
CA THR A 25 22.33 -3.66 19.70
C THR A 25 23.00 -2.66 18.76
N ALA A 26 24.19 -2.22 19.11
CA ALA A 26 24.94 -1.27 18.29
C ALA A 26 25.21 -1.80 16.87
N LYS A 27 25.42 -3.12 16.74
CA LYS A 27 25.64 -3.80 15.46
C LYS A 27 24.38 -3.82 14.60
N ASP A 28 23.24 -4.17 15.20
CA ASP A 28 21.98 -4.35 14.47
C ASP A 28 21.34 -3.03 14.05
N ARG A 29 21.69 -1.93 14.71
CA ARG A 29 21.22 -0.59 14.36
C ARG A 29 22.04 0.11 13.27
N ILE A 30 23.14 -0.50 12.80
CA ILE A 30 23.90 0.01 11.65
C ILE A 30 23.10 -0.25 10.36
N PRO A 31 22.84 0.78 9.51
CA PRO A 31 22.21 0.58 8.21
C PRO A 31 23.02 -0.36 7.30
N ASP A 32 22.37 -1.33 6.68
CA ASP A 32 22.99 -2.28 5.75
C ASP A 32 22.30 -2.21 4.36
N PRO A 33 22.97 -1.69 3.32
CA PRO A 33 22.42 -1.61 1.97
C PRO A 33 22.00 -2.95 1.35
N LYS A 34 22.58 -4.07 1.80
CA LYS A 34 22.17 -5.40 1.32
C LYS A 34 20.75 -5.75 1.70
N ARG A 35 20.21 -5.11 2.73
CA ARG A 35 18.80 -5.28 3.13
C ARG A 35 17.83 -4.82 2.05
N LEU A 36 18.17 -3.79 1.28
CA LEU A 36 17.35 -3.32 0.16
C LEU A 36 17.18 -4.39 -0.92
N LEU A 37 18.25 -5.09 -1.28
CA LEU A 37 18.17 -6.20 -2.25
C LEU A 37 17.28 -7.33 -1.72
N ARG A 38 17.48 -7.70 -0.45
CA ARG A 38 16.67 -8.73 0.19
C ARG A 38 15.18 -8.35 0.29
N VAL A 39 14.88 -7.10 0.57
CA VAL A 39 13.49 -6.60 0.58
C VAL A 39 12.87 -6.73 -0.81
N TYR A 40 13.59 -6.33 -1.84
CA TYR A 40 13.11 -6.48 -3.23
C TYR A 40 12.82 -7.94 -3.58
N GLU A 41 13.75 -8.86 -3.31
CA GLU A 41 13.58 -10.29 -3.59
C GLU A 41 12.39 -10.89 -2.83
N GLN A 42 12.27 -10.60 -1.52
CA GLN A 42 11.17 -11.09 -0.69
C GLN A 42 9.82 -10.49 -1.12
N SER A 43 9.78 -9.20 -1.42
CA SER A 43 8.58 -8.53 -1.91
C SER A 43 8.13 -9.14 -3.24
N ALA A 44 9.02 -9.29 -4.21
CA ALA A 44 8.71 -9.86 -5.51
C ALA A 44 8.16 -11.30 -5.40
N ALA A 45 8.78 -12.14 -4.58
CA ALA A 45 8.34 -13.53 -4.36
C ALA A 45 6.95 -13.56 -3.69
N THR A 46 6.75 -12.78 -2.63
CA THR A 46 5.48 -12.72 -1.89
C THR A 46 4.35 -12.19 -2.76
N LEU A 47 4.58 -11.09 -3.50
CA LEU A 47 3.56 -10.50 -4.36
C LEU A 47 3.18 -11.41 -5.53
N ASN A 48 4.14 -12.14 -6.10
CA ASN A 48 3.83 -13.14 -7.13
C ASN A 48 2.98 -14.28 -6.59
N LEU A 49 3.24 -14.75 -5.36
CA LEU A 49 2.42 -15.75 -4.71
C LEU A 49 1.00 -15.24 -4.43
N LEU A 50 0.88 -14.04 -3.87
CA LEU A 50 -0.42 -13.43 -3.60
C LEU A 50 -1.23 -13.20 -4.89
N ARG A 51 -0.58 -12.76 -5.96
CA ARG A 51 -1.22 -12.60 -7.28
C ARG A 51 -1.70 -13.94 -7.83
N ALA A 52 -0.90 -15.00 -7.69
CA ALA A 52 -1.32 -16.34 -8.10
C ALA A 52 -2.55 -16.83 -7.32
N PHE A 53 -2.64 -16.56 -6.03
CA PHE A 53 -3.81 -16.88 -5.22
C PHE A 53 -5.03 -16.03 -5.60
N ALA A 54 -4.85 -14.73 -5.80
CA ALA A 54 -5.92 -13.82 -6.18
C ALA A 54 -6.52 -14.16 -7.55
N GLN A 55 -5.69 -14.60 -8.50
CA GLN A 55 -6.12 -15.02 -9.83
C GLN A 55 -6.53 -16.50 -9.90
N GLY A 56 -6.09 -17.32 -8.96
CA GLY A 56 -6.36 -18.76 -8.90
C GLY A 56 -7.68 -19.14 -8.20
N GLY A 57 -8.53 -18.17 -7.86
CA GLY A 57 -9.83 -18.43 -7.24
C GLY A 57 -9.78 -18.73 -5.73
N LEU A 58 -8.64 -18.51 -5.07
CA LEU A 58 -8.56 -18.66 -3.60
C LEU A 58 -9.42 -17.62 -2.89
N ALA A 59 -9.49 -16.41 -3.44
CA ALA A 59 -10.28 -15.29 -2.95
C ALA A 59 -11.42 -14.96 -3.92
N ASP A 60 -12.22 -15.95 -4.33
CA ASP A 60 -13.42 -15.71 -5.11
C ASP A 60 -14.44 -14.87 -4.32
N LEU A 61 -15.32 -14.17 -5.03
CA LEU A 61 -16.25 -13.22 -4.44
C LEU A 61 -17.13 -13.85 -3.33
N GLY A 62 -17.52 -15.10 -3.49
CA GLY A 62 -18.31 -15.82 -2.48
C GLY A 62 -17.53 -16.07 -1.20
N LYS A 63 -16.27 -16.50 -1.32
CA LYS A 63 -15.37 -16.69 -0.15
C LYS A 63 -15.06 -15.38 0.55
N VAL A 64 -14.71 -14.34 -0.21
CA VAL A 64 -14.45 -13.00 0.39
C VAL A 64 -15.67 -12.50 1.15
N HIS A 65 -16.88 -12.68 0.55
CA HIS A 65 -18.12 -12.31 1.22
C HIS A 65 -18.35 -13.11 2.51
N SER A 66 -18.11 -14.42 2.50
CA SER A 66 -18.26 -15.25 3.72
C SER A 66 -17.31 -14.81 4.84
N TRP A 67 -16.06 -14.47 4.54
CA TRP A 67 -15.11 -13.95 5.52
C TRP A 67 -15.56 -12.61 6.13
N VAL A 68 -16.14 -11.72 5.30
CA VAL A 68 -16.68 -10.45 5.80
C VAL A 68 -17.85 -10.70 6.75
N VAL A 69 -18.75 -11.62 6.44
CA VAL A 69 -19.89 -11.98 7.30
C VAL A 69 -19.39 -12.58 8.62
N GLU A 70 -18.46 -13.52 8.59
CA GLU A 70 -17.85 -14.12 9.78
C GLU A 70 -17.13 -13.08 10.65
N PHE A 71 -16.41 -12.13 10.04
CA PHE A 71 -15.73 -11.07 10.77
C PHE A 71 -16.69 -10.11 11.47
N LEU A 72 -17.83 -9.82 10.86
CA LEU A 72 -18.85 -8.93 11.43
C LEU A 72 -19.62 -9.60 12.57
N ASP A 73 -19.74 -10.93 12.58
CA ASP A 73 -20.44 -11.65 13.62
C ASP A 73 -19.80 -11.38 15.01
N GLY A 74 -20.65 -11.03 15.97
CA GLY A 74 -20.22 -10.69 17.32
C GLY A 74 -19.64 -9.27 17.50
N THR A 75 -19.65 -8.42 16.48
CA THR A 75 -19.25 -7.01 16.63
C THR A 75 -20.44 -6.10 16.90
N PRO A 76 -20.29 -4.98 17.65
CA PRO A 76 -21.37 -4.01 17.86
C PRO A 76 -21.90 -3.36 16.58
N GLN A 77 -21.12 -3.43 15.50
CA GLN A 77 -21.45 -2.89 14.18
C GLN A 77 -22.16 -3.91 13.27
N ALA A 78 -22.22 -5.19 13.66
CA ALA A 78 -22.79 -6.27 12.86
C ALA A 78 -24.23 -5.96 12.42
N GLU A 79 -25.09 -5.49 13.35
CA GLU A 79 -26.48 -5.16 13.03
C GLU A 79 -26.60 -4.09 11.95
N ARG A 80 -25.73 -3.09 11.98
CA ARG A 80 -25.74 -1.99 11.00
C ARG A 80 -25.43 -2.47 9.58
N PHE A 81 -24.59 -3.50 9.45
CA PHE A 81 -24.17 -4.05 8.15
C PHE A 81 -24.94 -5.30 7.74
N ALA A 82 -25.72 -5.91 8.65
CA ALA A 82 -26.44 -7.16 8.38
C ALA A 82 -27.38 -7.06 7.18
N GLU A 83 -28.11 -5.96 7.02
CA GLU A 83 -29.00 -5.76 5.88
C GLU A 83 -28.22 -5.70 4.56
N LEU A 84 -27.11 -4.98 4.52
CA LEU A 84 -26.26 -4.87 3.33
C LEU A 84 -25.64 -6.24 2.98
N ALA A 85 -25.09 -6.92 3.99
CA ALA A 85 -24.51 -8.26 3.82
C ALA A 85 -25.55 -9.26 3.31
N GLY A 86 -26.78 -9.21 3.84
CA GLY A 86 -27.91 -10.02 3.40
C GLY A 86 -28.26 -9.81 1.93
N ARG A 87 -28.33 -8.57 1.46
CA ARG A 87 -28.57 -8.23 0.05
C ARG A 87 -27.48 -8.77 -0.88
N ILE A 88 -26.21 -8.73 -0.44
CA ILE A 88 -25.11 -9.31 -1.22
C ILE A 88 -25.27 -10.83 -1.28
N THR A 89 -25.58 -11.49 -0.16
CA THR A 89 -25.85 -12.94 -0.13
C THR A 89 -26.96 -13.33 -1.11
N GLU A 90 -28.11 -12.66 -1.06
CA GLU A 90 -29.23 -12.91 -1.97
C GLU A 90 -28.83 -12.73 -3.43
N SER A 91 -28.03 -11.71 -3.74
CA SER A 91 -27.56 -11.46 -5.09
C SER A 91 -26.63 -12.57 -5.58
N LEU A 92 -25.70 -13.04 -4.74
CA LEU A 92 -24.79 -14.15 -5.07
C LEU A 92 -25.56 -15.46 -5.25
N ASP A 93 -26.56 -15.73 -4.42
CA ASP A 93 -27.41 -16.92 -4.53
C ASP A 93 -28.26 -16.89 -5.81
N PHE A 94 -28.80 -15.73 -6.17
CA PHE A 94 -29.50 -15.54 -7.44
C PHE A 94 -28.59 -15.80 -8.65
N MET A 95 -27.38 -15.21 -8.65
CA MET A 95 -26.39 -15.43 -9.71
C MET A 95 -26.05 -16.91 -9.84
N ARG A 96 -25.84 -17.60 -8.72
CA ARG A 96 -25.57 -19.05 -8.68
C ARG A 96 -26.72 -19.86 -9.23
N ALA A 97 -27.96 -19.50 -8.89
CA ALA A 97 -29.17 -20.15 -9.43
C ALA A 97 -29.32 -19.96 -10.95
N CYS A 98 -28.79 -18.86 -11.49
CA CYS A 98 -28.74 -18.62 -12.95
C CYS A 98 -27.52 -19.27 -13.63
N GLY A 99 -26.71 -20.07 -12.93
CA GLY A 99 -25.54 -20.73 -13.48
C GLY A 99 -24.30 -19.81 -13.61
N ILE A 100 -24.33 -18.61 -13.01
CA ILE A 100 -23.21 -17.67 -12.95
C ILE A 100 -22.42 -18.01 -11.68
N THR A 101 -21.33 -18.73 -11.85
CA THR A 101 -20.45 -19.20 -10.77
C THR A 101 -19.01 -18.81 -11.05
N PRO A 102 -18.09 -18.91 -10.09
CA PRO A 102 -16.66 -18.65 -10.34
C PRO A 102 -16.07 -19.46 -11.50
N GLU A 103 -16.59 -20.67 -11.75
CA GLU A 103 -16.15 -21.53 -12.86
C GLU A 103 -16.67 -21.06 -14.22
N THR A 104 -17.84 -20.41 -14.26
CA THR A 104 -18.47 -19.94 -15.52
C THR A 104 -18.22 -18.46 -15.80
N ALA A 105 -17.88 -17.69 -14.76
CA ALA A 105 -17.66 -16.23 -14.84
C ALA A 105 -16.37 -15.85 -14.14
N ARG A 106 -15.30 -15.71 -14.90
CA ARG A 106 -13.95 -15.35 -14.42
C ARG A 106 -13.90 -14.14 -13.47
N PRO A 107 -14.66 -13.05 -13.69
CA PRO A 107 -14.68 -11.93 -12.76
C PRO A 107 -15.16 -12.27 -11.33
N LEU A 108 -15.85 -13.39 -11.14
CA LEU A 108 -16.25 -13.87 -9.81
C LEU A 108 -15.15 -14.69 -9.13
N ALA A 109 -14.25 -15.27 -9.92
CA ALA A 109 -13.15 -16.12 -9.43
C ALA A 109 -11.90 -15.32 -9.06
N GLU A 110 -11.71 -14.16 -9.65
CA GLU A 110 -10.49 -13.36 -9.54
C GLU A 110 -10.71 -12.11 -8.69
N THR A 111 -9.70 -11.78 -7.91
CA THR A 111 -9.63 -10.52 -7.15
C THR A 111 -8.41 -9.74 -7.61
N GLU A 112 -8.59 -8.45 -7.83
CA GLU A 112 -7.48 -7.55 -8.12
C GLU A 112 -6.61 -7.33 -6.88
N LEU A 113 -5.30 -7.30 -7.08
CA LEU A 113 -4.32 -7.06 -6.04
C LEU A 113 -3.59 -5.76 -6.31
N TYR A 114 -3.78 -4.79 -5.43
CA TYR A 114 -3.05 -3.53 -5.43
C TYR A 114 -2.13 -3.44 -4.23
N THR A 115 -0.98 -2.82 -4.43
CA THR A 115 0.05 -2.64 -3.40
C THR A 115 0.34 -1.17 -3.18
N SER A 116 0.71 -0.84 -1.95
CA SER A 116 1.12 0.52 -1.59
C SER A 116 2.15 0.49 -0.46
N HIS A 117 3.04 1.49 -0.43
CA HIS A 117 3.96 1.70 0.68
C HIS A 117 4.39 3.16 0.81
N GLU A 118 5.00 3.50 1.94
CA GLU A 118 5.67 4.78 2.14
C GLU A 118 6.95 4.83 1.30
N ALA A 119 7.13 5.89 0.53
CA ALA A 119 8.38 6.16 -0.17
C ALA A 119 9.45 6.64 0.84
N LEU A 120 9.91 5.72 1.67
CA LEU A 120 10.83 6.04 2.77
C LEU A 120 12.24 6.37 2.27
N LEU A 121 12.74 5.60 1.32
CA LEU A 121 14.08 5.71 0.75
C LEU A 121 14.00 6.05 -0.74
N LEU A 122 14.25 7.29 -1.09
CA LEU A 122 14.18 7.74 -2.49
C LEU A 122 15.15 7.00 -3.41
N ASN A 123 16.33 6.57 -2.90
CA ASN A 123 17.27 5.76 -3.69
C ASN A 123 16.65 4.42 -4.13
N TYR A 124 15.78 3.83 -3.30
CA TYR A 124 15.06 2.61 -3.64
C TYR A 124 13.97 2.90 -4.67
N GLU A 125 13.21 3.96 -4.48
CA GLU A 125 12.16 4.38 -5.40
C GLU A 125 12.72 4.77 -6.77
N GLU A 126 13.80 5.56 -6.80
CA GLU A 126 14.50 5.95 -8.02
C GLU A 126 14.99 4.73 -8.81
N ALA A 127 15.57 3.76 -8.13
CA ALA A 127 16.05 2.52 -8.75
C ALA A 127 14.93 1.70 -9.42
N LEU A 128 13.69 1.86 -8.96
CA LEU A 128 12.49 1.19 -9.49
C LEU A 128 11.59 2.12 -10.31
N THR A 129 11.98 3.38 -10.53
CA THR A 129 11.23 4.30 -11.37
C THR A 129 11.51 4.03 -12.85
N ARG A 130 10.46 3.95 -13.64
CA ARG A 130 10.53 3.67 -15.08
C ARG A 130 9.67 4.64 -15.86
N ARG A 131 10.15 5.01 -17.05
CA ARG A 131 9.33 5.73 -18.00
C ARG A 131 8.34 4.77 -18.64
N ASP A 132 7.09 5.21 -18.76
CA ASP A 132 6.10 4.46 -19.52
C ASP A 132 6.52 4.35 -21.00
N THR A 133 6.51 3.12 -21.51
CA THR A 133 6.80 2.77 -22.89
C THR A 133 5.62 2.03 -23.55
N ILE A 134 4.52 1.88 -22.83
CA ILE A 134 3.34 1.11 -23.24
C ILE A 134 2.24 2.04 -23.74
N THR A 135 2.02 3.15 -23.03
CA THR A 135 1.06 4.18 -23.44
C THR A 135 1.78 5.35 -24.15
N ASP A 136 1.02 6.25 -24.73
CA ASP A 136 1.56 7.45 -25.40
C ASP A 136 1.83 8.61 -24.41
N GLU A 137 1.47 8.47 -23.13
CA GLU A 137 1.57 9.53 -22.11
C GLU A 137 3.01 9.90 -21.74
N LYS A 138 3.94 8.95 -21.86
CA LYS A 138 5.38 9.13 -21.63
C LYS A 138 5.77 9.56 -20.21
N ASP A 139 4.93 9.30 -19.24
CA ASP A 139 5.15 9.66 -17.86
C ASP A 139 6.10 8.69 -17.16
N TRP A 140 6.58 9.12 -16.01
CA TRP A 140 7.40 8.30 -15.13
C TRP A 140 6.52 7.64 -14.06
N TYR A 141 6.77 6.37 -13.78
CA TYR A 141 6.06 5.61 -12.77
C TYR A 141 7.03 4.94 -11.79
N ALA A 142 6.72 5.04 -10.50
CA ALA A 142 7.33 4.19 -9.49
C ALA A 142 6.78 2.77 -9.66
N THR A 143 7.63 1.83 -10.07
CA THR A 143 7.21 0.42 -10.24
C THR A 143 7.41 -0.41 -8.97
N SER A 144 7.71 0.23 -7.86
CA SER A 144 7.82 -0.37 -6.53
C SER A 144 6.46 -0.75 -5.95
N ALA A 145 5.39 -0.02 -6.31
CA ALA A 145 4.01 -0.28 -5.93
C ALA A 145 3.03 0.39 -6.89
N HIS A 146 1.72 0.08 -6.77
CA HIS A 146 0.66 0.76 -7.52
C HIS A 146 0.43 2.18 -7.00
N MET A 147 0.52 2.37 -5.69
CA MET A 147 0.42 3.66 -5.01
C MET A 147 1.59 3.82 -4.05
N VAL A 148 2.13 5.02 -3.95
CA VAL A 148 3.16 5.37 -2.95
C VAL A 148 2.72 6.59 -2.16
N TRP A 149 3.20 6.74 -0.90
CA TRP A 149 2.84 7.90 -0.11
C TRP A 149 4.02 8.58 0.56
N ILE A 150 3.84 9.87 0.83
CA ILE A 150 4.78 10.69 1.59
C ILE A 150 4.53 10.48 3.08
N GLY A 151 5.56 10.18 3.84
CA GLY A 151 5.51 10.08 5.29
C GLY A 151 5.33 11.44 5.97
N ASP A 152 4.79 11.44 7.19
CA ASP A 152 4.58 12.67 7.96
C ASP A 152 5.88 13.48 8.18
N ARG A 153 7.02 12.80 8.30
CA ARG A 153 8.34 13.42 8.51
C ARG A 153 9.03 13.91 7.24
N THR A 154 8.51 13.56 6.07
CA THR A 154 9.15 13.83 4.77
C THR A 154 8.27 14.67 3.84
N ARG A 155 7.25 15.35 4.38
CA ARG A 155 6.24 16.11 3.65
C ARG A 155 6.58 17.61 3.46
N GLN A 156 7.81 18.02 3.71
CA GLN A 156 8.22 19.41 3.51
C GLN A 156 7.96 19.82 2.04
N PRO A 157 7.25 20.94 1.79
CA PRO A 157 6.83 21.32 0.43
C PRO A 157 7.98 21.50 -0.57
N ASP A 158 9.18 21.87 -0.09
CA ASP A 158 10.42 22.01 -0.85
C ASP A 158 11.35 20.80 -0.70
N GLY A 159 10.86 19.72 -0.09
CA GLY A 159 11.64 18.52 0.19
C GLY A 159 11.72 17.56 -0.99
N ALA A 160 12.76 16.73 -0.99
CA ALA A 160 13.02 15.77 -2.06
C ALA A 160 11.90 14.74 -2.27
N HIS A 161 11.17 14.35 -1.21
CA HIS A 161 10.04 13.42 -1.32
C HIS A 161 8.86 14.04 -2.06
N VAL A 162 8.54 15.29 -1.79
CA VAL A 162 7.48 16.02 -2.49
C VAL A 162 7.86 16.22 -3.97
N GLU A 163 9.10 16.59 -4.24
CA GLU A 163 9.59 16.75 -5.62
C GLU A 163 9.59 15.44 -6.40
N TYR A 164 9.97 14.33 -5.78
CA TYR A 164 9.89 13.00 -6.40
C TYR A 164 8.44 12.62 -6.73
N MET A 165 7.53 12.77 -5.77
CA MET A 165 6.11 12.43 -5.95
C MET A 165 5.43 13.26 -7.04
N ARG A 166 5.81 14.52 -7.17
CA ARG A 166 5.31 15.42 -8.23
C ARG A 166 5.71 14.96 -9.63
N GLY A 167 6.77 14.18 -9.75
CA GLY A 167 7.32 13.71 -11.03
C GLY A 167 6.86 12.33 -11.48
N ILE A 168 5.95 11.66 -10.75
CA ILE A 168 5.46 10.33 -11.09
C ILE A 168 3.95 10.33 -11.34
N GLY A 169 3.50 9.46 -12.26
CA GLY A 169 2.09 9.30 -12.63
C GLY A 169 1.30 8.30 -11.76
N ASN A 170 1.89 7.78 -10.69
CA ASN A 170 1.17 6.90 -9.77
C ASN A 170 0.12 7.67 -8.96
N PRO A 171 -0.95 7.03 -8.51
CA PRO A 171 -1.72 7.52 -7.37
C PRO A 171 -0.79 7.74 -6.17
N ILE A 172 -0.87 8.91 -5.55
CA ILE A 172 -0.03 9.29 -4.42
C ILE A 172 -0.84 9.52 -3.16
N GLY A 173 -0.22 9.30 -2.02
CA GLY A 173 -0.81 9.58 -0.71
C GLY A 173 0.05 10.55 0.09
N LEU A 174 -0.57 11.22 1.05
CA LEU A 174 0.10 12.09 2.00
C LEU A 174 -0.35 11.74 3.42
N LYS A 175 0.59 11.44 4.28
CA LYS A 175 0.30 11.16 5.69
C LYS A 175 0.10 12.47 6.45
N CYS A 176 -1.13 12.68 6.97
CA CYS A 176 -1.49 13.85 7.75
C CYS A 176 -1.34 13.54 9.24
N GLY A 177 -0.19 13.88 9.81
CA GLY A 177 0.04 13.77 11.25
C GLY A 177 -0.59 14.94 12.02
N PRO A 178 -0.61 14.88 13.37
CA PRO A 178 -1.25 15.90 14.21
C PRO A 178 -0.57 17.28 14.14
N SER A 179 0.64 17.37 13.60
CA SER A 179 1.38 18.60 13.41
C SER A 179 1.18 19.27 12.05
N LEU A 180 0.39 18.67 11.16
CA LEU A 180 0.12 19.23 9.85
C LEU A 180 -0.87 20.38 9.95
N ASP A 181 -0.44 21.56 9.51
CA ASP A 181 -1.30 22.74 9.39
C ASP A 181 -2.22 22.58 8.17
N PRO A 182 -3.52 22.92 8.28
CA PRO A 182 -4.45 22.84 7.16
C PRO A 182 -4.03 23.63 5.92
N ASP A 183 -3.46 24.83 6.08
CA ASP A 183 -2.98 25.63 4.96
C ASP A 183 -1.73 25.03 4.30
N GLU A 184 -0.89 24.33 5.07
CA GLU A 184 0.21 23.53 4.53
C GLU A 184 -0.31 22.36 3.70
N LEU A 185 -1.36 21.67 4.16
CA LEU A 185 -2.00 20.59 3.40
C LEU A 185 -2.51 21.08 2.04
N VAL A 186 -3.19 22.22 2.00
CA VAL A 186 -3.68 22.82 0.74
C VAL A 186 -2.51 23.08 -0.21
N ARG A 187 -1.43 23.70 0.28
CA ARG A 187 -0.23 23.96 -0.54
C ARG A 187 0.43 22.68 -1.07
N LEU A 188 0.45 21.62 -0.26
CA LEU A 188 0.98 20.32 -0.68
C LEU A 188 0.12 19.70 -1.77
N ILE A 189 -1.20 19.77 -1.65
CA ILE A 189 -2.14 19.30 -2.69
C ILE A 189 -1.93 20.07 -4.00
N GLU A 190 -1.86 21.39 -3.96
CA GLU A 190 -1.60 22.24 -5.12
C GLU A 190 -0.23 21.95 -5.77
N THR A 191 0.77 21.59 -4.96
CA THR A 191 2.11 21.22 -5.46
C THR A 191 2.12 19.85 -6.12
N LEU A 192 1.41 18.88 -5.55
CA LEU A 192 1.42 17.49 -6.00
C LEU A 192 0.43 17.21 -7.14
N ASN A 193 -0.65 17.96 -7.20
CA ASN A 193 -1.68 17.86 -8.23
C ASN A 193 -2.11 19.25 -8.72
N PRO A 194 -1.23 19.98 -9.43
CA PRO A 194 -1.48 21.35 -9.84
C PRO A 194 -2.64 21.50 -10.84
N ASP A 195 -2.88 20.48 -11.63
CA ASP A 195 -3.94 20.47 -12.66
C ASP A 195 -5.26 19.91 -12.12
N ASN A 196 -5.30 19.53 -10.84
CA ASN A 196 -6.46 18.96 -10.15
C ASN A 196 -7.08 17.77 -10.93
N GLU A 197 -6.23 16.93 -11.47
CA GLU A 197 -6.62 15.68 -12.11
C GLU A 197 -6.98 14.61 -11.07
N PRO A 198 -7.96 13.74 -11.38
CA PRO A 198 -8.42 12.69 -10.47
C PRO A 198 -7.37 11.60 -10.22
#